data_de8e1f547a8a72cf2d25863b1b4fe5e1
#
_entry.id   de8e1f547a8a72cf2d25863b1b4fe5e1
#
_cell.length_a   1.000
_cell.length_b   1.000
_cell.length_c   1.000
_cell.angle_alpha   90.00
_cell.angle_beta   90.00
_cell.angle_gamma   90.00
#
_symmetry.space_group_name_H-M   'P 1'
#
loop_
_entity.id
_entity.type
_entity.pdbx_description
1 polymer ?
#
loop_
_entity_poly.entity_id
_entity_poly.type
_entity_poly.pdbx_seq_one_letter_code
_entity_poly.pdbx_strand_id
1 'polypeptide(L)'
;ACVFALLTVAIPILIHLFSLRRYKTVWFSNVNYLKNIRKESQKKSQLRQLLMLLARVLAIVSLVFVFSQPYLPSDNQQSRQPEQVVAVYIDNSFSMNALSSQGQLLEVARNKAVEIAGVYPSTTRFQLITNDLDPRHRHLFNKDQFIRQVSEVKGSARSTPLSQVYNRTAGNLSEQGERIGKTLYLLSDFQQQTVDLGEFRADSSLFTYLLPLRPEKVSNLYIDSCWMETPAHKLGQEEVLNVRIVNRSDEGYQKLPLKFFLNDSLKALANFDVGPQKEEVVQLKYLNFSAGNQSGYAEISDYPFTHDNTWFLSYTVQPFLKALALYSGTAPRENQGLPYLRALFAGDDYVQFDEMELENLPVSKLAAYHAIFLLNSNSFSTGLINELVKTAQNGSSVIFFPEFDGDRENYNQLLSRMGANPVSGIDPAKLPISGIEWKHPVFAEAFSSRDDDISLP
;
A
#
# COMPACT_ATOMS: atom_id res chain seq x y z
N ALA A 1 20.96 44.03 9.11
CA ALA A 1 20.16 45.04 8.39
C ALA A 1 19.99 46.32 9.24
N CYS A 2 19.56 46.27 10.53
CA CYS A 2 19.32 47.44 11.39
C CYS A 2 20.55 48.35 11.57
N VAL A 3 21.74 47.79 11.74
CA VAL A 3 22.98 48.55 11.91
C VAL A 3 23.29 49.40 10.66
N PHE A 4 23.05 48.91 9.47
CA PHE A 4 23.21 49.65 8.22
C PHE A 4 22.16 50.75 8.04
N ALA A 5 20.94 50.53 8.52
CA ALA A 5 19.87 51.52 8.49
C ALA A 5 20.18 52.70 9.43
N LEU A 6 20.86 52.50 10.56
CA LEU A 6 21.31 53.57 11.46
C LEU A 6 22.37 54.47 10.82
N LEU A 7 23.13 53.99 9.81
CA LEU A 7 24.06 54.84 9.07
C LEU A 7 23.36 55.98 8.31
N THR A 8 22.06 55.85 8.01
CA THR A 8 21.29 56.94 7.37
C THR A 8 21.10 58.15 8.27
N VAL A 9 21.27 58.02 9.59
CA VAL A 9 21.29 59.16 10.53
C VAL A 9 22.47 60.12 10.28
N ALA A 10 23.55 59.62 9.65
CA ALA A 10 24.68 60.48 9.25
C ALA A 10 24.29 61.54 8.21
N ILE A 11 23.26 61.30 7.40
CA ILE A 11 22.83 62.19 6.31
C ILE A 11 22.38 63.55 6.85
N PRO A 12 21.41 63.69 7.79
CA PRO A 12 21.00 64.98 8.31
C PRO A 12 22.17 65.69 9.10
N ILE A 13 23.05 64.91 9.74
CA ILE A 13 24.24 65.49 10.43
C ILE A 13 25.19 66.10 9.42
N LEU A 14 25.49 65.41 8.33
CA LEU A 14 26.35 65.93 7.27
C LEU A 14 25.72 67.15 6.62
N ILE A 15 24.42 67.13 6.30
CA ILE A 15 23.73 68.32 5.75
C ILE A 15 23.78 69.51 6.70
N HIS A 16 23.67 69.25 8.00
CA HIS A 16 23.74 70.30 9.00
C HIS A 16 25.16 70.86 9.11
N LEU A 17 26.22 70.04 9.08
CA LEU A 17 27.61 70.41 9.19
C LEU A 17 28.08 71.20 7.94
N PHE A 18 27.63 70.78 6.74
CA PHE A 18 28.03 71.40 5.49
C PHE A 18 27.07 72.47 4.98
N SER A 19 26.07 72.87 5.80
CA SER A 19 25.17 73.99 5.45
C SER A 19 25.91 75.32 5.52
N LEU A 20 26.74 75.57 4.49
CA LEU A 20 27.49 76.86 4.31
C LEU A 20 26.50 77.96 3.94
N ARG A 21 26.15 78.80 4.88
CA ARG A 21 25.44 80.05 4.62
C ARG A 21 26.35 81.03 3.94
N ARG A 22 26.05 81.41 2.71
CA ARG A 22 26.70 82.53 2.05
C ARG A 22 26.14 83.81 2.67
N TYR A 23 27.00 84.58 3.39
CA TYR A 23 26.65 85.88 3.96
C TYR A 23 26.87 86.92 2.93
N LYS A 24 25.89 87.82 2.73
CA LYS A 24 26.02 89.01 1.89
C LYS A 24 26.56 90.12 2.77
N THR A 25 27.76 90.70 2.45
CA THR A 25 28.36 91.77 3.17
C THR A 25 27.61 93.11 2.89
N VAL A 26 27.08 93.70 3.95
CA VAL A 26 26.42 95.02 3.91
C VAL A 26 27.19 95.94 4.80
N TRP A 27 27.62 97.07 4.24
CA TRP A 27 28.40 98.09 4.95
C TRP A 27 27.48 98.96 5.79
N PHE A 28 27.76 99.06 7.12
CA PHE A 28 27.00 99.85 8.07
C PHE A 28 27.94 100.74 8.94
N SER A 29 27.55 102.01 9.17
CA SER A 29 28.42 102.98 9.84
C SER A 29 28.36 102.94 11.39
N ASN A 30 27.44 102.26 12.05
CA ASN A 30 27.39 102.19 13.52
C ASN A 30 27.34 100.70 14.01
N VAL A 31 28.51 100.23 14.47
CA VAL A 31 28.76 98.81 14.78
C VAL A 31 28.34 98.45 16.20
N ASN A 32 28.24 99.38 17.16
CA ASN A 32 28.03 99.03 18.57
C ASN A 32 26.59 98.54 18.91
N TYR A 33 25.62 99.08 18.27
CA TYR A 33 24.20 98.69 18.44
C TYR A 33 23.91 97.32 17.84
N LEU A 34 24.50 96.97 16.76
CA LEU A 34 24.39 95.70 16.04
C LEU A 34 25.06 94.54 16.75
N LYS A 35 26.10 94.77 17.57
CA LYS A 35 26.83 93.73 18.31
C LYS A 35 25.93 93.01 19.35
N ASN A 36 25.12 93.80 20.06
CA ASN A 36 24.25 93.22 21.12
C ASN A 36 23.05 92.44 20.51
N ILE A 37 22.41 92.96 19.47
CA ILE A 37 21.34 92.31 18.75
C ILE A 37 21.86 91.04 18.06
N ARG A 38 23.08 91.07 17.55
CA ARG A 38 23.73 89.95 16.87
C ARG A 38 23.97 88.78 17.83
N LYS A 39 24.37 89.00 19.05
CA LYS A 39 24.62 87.98 20.07
C LYS A 39 23.31 87.27 20.49
N GLU A 40 22.22 87.99 20.63
CA GLU A 40 20.91 87.42 21.01
C GLU A 40 20.26 86.69 19.85
N SER A 41 20.31 87.21 18.63
CA SER A 41 19.79 86.56 17.46
C SER A 41 20.58 85.31 17.03
N GLN A 42 21.91 85.31 17.25
CA GLN A 42 22.75 84.13 17.00
C GLN A 42 22.43 82.98 17.91
N LYS A 43 22.24 83.20 19.23
CA LYS A 43 21.88 82.17 20.18
C LYS A 43 20.49 81.54 19.83
N LYS A 44 19.49 82.36 19.50
CA LYS A 44 18.18 81.90 19.07
C LYS A 44 18.22 81.11 17.75
N SER A 45 19.05 81.59 16.78
CA SER A 45 19.26 80.92 15.50
C SER A 45 19.97 79.51 15.66
N GLN A 46 21.00 79.47 16.52
CA GLN A 46 21.71 78.23 16.81
C GLN A 46 20.81 77.18 17.52
N LEU A 47 20.06 77.67 18.52
CA LEU A 47 19.08 76.74 19.21
C LEU A 47 18.05 76.25 18.23
N ARG A 48 17.47 77.05 17.37
CA ARG A 48 16.47 76.62 16.35
C ARG A 48 17.07 75.62 15.35
N GLN A 49 18.32 75.79 14.95
CA GLN A 49 19.04 74.89 14.05
C GLN A 49 19.31 73.51 14.71
N LEU A 50 19.72 73.59 15.98
CA LEU A 50 19.96 72.40 16.78
C LEU A 50 18.65 71.59 17.04
N LEU A 51 17.54 72.28 17.33
CA LEU A 51 16.23 71.68 17.46
C LEU A 51 15.74 71.05 16.15
N MET A 52 15.96 71.70 15.01
CA MET A 52 15.64 71.13 13.70
C MET A 52 16.50 69.93 13.36
N LEU A 53 17.77 69.90 13.72
CA LEU A 53 18.63 68.72 13.58
C LEU A 53 18.12 67.58 14.45
N LEU A 54 17.84 67.84 15.73
CA LEU A 54 17.30 66.83 16.67
C LEU A 54 15.99 66.21 16.13
N ALA A 55 15.05 67.05 15.67
CA ALA A 55 13.81 66.56 15.11
C ALA A 55 14.00 65.67 13.88
N ARG A 56 14.93 65.99 12.98
CA ARG A 56 15.27 65.16 11.81
C ARG A 56 15.91 63.85 12.18
N VAL A 57 16.86 63.87 13.13
CA VAL A 57 17.48 62.64 13.64
C VAL A 57 16.43 61.73 14.31
N LEU A 58 15.56 62.32 15.16
CA LEU A 58 14.51 61.57 15.87
C LEU A 58 13.51 60.96 14.89
N ALA A 59 13.14 61.69 13.82
CA ALA A 59 12.27 61.17 12.78
C ALA A 59 12.87 59.96 12.05
N ILE A 60 14.17 60.03 11.71
CA ILE A 60 14.85 58.89 11.03
C ILE A 60 14.98 57.71 11.99
N VAL A 61 15.38 57.94 13.23
CA VAL A 61 15.48 56.90 14.23
C VAL A 61 14.13 56.22 14.47
N SER A 62 13.05 57.01 14.63
CA SER A 62 11.71 56.47 14.78
C SER A 62 11.29 55.62 13.55
N LEU A 63 11.58 56.09 12.36
CA LEU A 63 11.30 55.35 11.12
C LEU A 63 12.07 54.00 11.09
N VAL A 64 13.36 54.03 11.46
CA VAL A 64 14.16 52.81 11.54
C VAL A 64 13.57 51.84 12.59
N PHE A 65 13.12 52.34 13.74
CA PHE A 65 12.47 51.51 14.78
C PHE A 65 11.16 50.89 14.29
N VAL A 66 10.34 51.63 13.54
CA VAL A 66 9.08 51.12 12.97
C VAL A 66 9.34 49.93 12.03
N PHE A 67 10.33 50.06 11.15
CA PHE A 67 10.65 48.95 10.21
C PHE A 67 11.53 47.87 10.81
N SER A 68 12.24 48.15 11.88
CA SER A 68 13.15 47.21 12.54
C SER A 68 12.42 46.19 13.43
N GLN A 69 11.16 46.46 13.83
CA GLN A 69 10.39 45.66 14.77
C GLN A 69 11.28 45.04 15.88
N PRO A 70 11.96 45.86 16.71
CA PRO A 70 12.88 45.31 17.70
C PRO A 70 12.11 44.41 18.68
N TYR A 71 12.44 43.12 18.66
CA TYR A 71 11.97 42.19 19.65
C TYR A 71 12.86 42.27 20.89
N LEU A 72 12.30 42.75 21.97
CA LEU A 72 12.96 42.70 23.28
C LEU A 72 12.53 41.40 23.95
N PRO A 73 13.39 40.37 24.03
CA PRO A 73 13.06 39.22 24.85
C PRO A 73 12.86 39.72 26.29
N SER A 74 11.67 39.49 26.80
CA SER A 74 11.36 39.83 28.21
C SER A 74 12.14 38.89 29.11
N ASP A 75 13.23 39.36 29.70
CA ASP A 75 14.10 38.61 30.61
C ASP A 75 13.41 38.21 31.93
N ASN A 76 12.15 38.61 32.12
CA ASN A 76 11.36 38.32 33.29
C ASN A 76 10.42 37.08 33.16
N GLN A 77 10.58 36.28 32.10
CA GLN A 77 9.98 34.94 32.03
C GLN A 77 11.01 33.81 32.29
N GLN A 78 11.72 33.90 33.37
CA GLN A 78 12.05 32.69 34.16
C GLN A 78 10.78 32.08 34.79
N SER A 79 9.60 32.46 34.28
CA SER A 79 8.31 31.90 34.59
C SER A 79 7.97 30.86 33.53
N ARG A 80 8.19 29.56 33.89
CA ARG A 80 7.47 28.44 33.32
C ARG A 80 7.25 28.61 31.82
N GLN A 81 8.28 28.28 31.00
CA GLN A 81 7.99 27.92 29.60
C GLN A 81 6.77 26.98 29.68
N PRO A 82 5.67 27.29 28.99
CA PRO A 82 4.52 26.41 29.02
C PRO A 82 5.02 25.03 28.73
N GLU A 83 4.63 24.05 29.53
CA GLU A 83 4.96 22.66 29.26
C GLU A 83 4.60 22.41 27.79
N GLN A 84 5.59 22.04 26.99
CA GLN A 84 5.37 21.76 25.57
C GLN A 84 5.33 20.26 25.40
N VAL A 85 4.34 19.82 24.65
CA VAL A 85 4.24 18.43 24.20
C VAL A 85 4.41 18.39 22.69
N VAL A 86 5.37 17.59 22.25
CA VAL A 86 5.70 17.41 20.84
C VAL A 86 5.41 15.97 20.44
N ALA A 87 4.47 15.79 19.55
CA ALA A 87 4.20 14.51 18.92
C ALA A 87 4.96 14.41 17.60
N VAL A 88 5.59 13.28 17.36
CA VAL A 88 6.30 12.99 16.12
C VAL A 88 5.77 11.68 15.55
N TYR A 89 5.14 11.78 14.39
CA TYR A 89 4.78 10.62 13.61
C TYR A 89 5.91 10.29 12.64
N ILE A 90 6.35 9.06 12.70
CA ILE A 90 7.30 8.49 11.75
C ILE A 90 6.53 7.44 10.93
N ASP A 91 6.34 7.75 9.66
CA ASP A 91 5.87 6.75 8.71
C ASP A 91 6.93 5.65 8.60
N ASN A 92 6.54 4.44 8.98
CA ASN A 92 7.39 3.26 8.90
C ASN A 92 6.84 2.20 7.95
N SER A 93 5.96 2.61 7.02
CA SER A 93 5.47 1.74 5.95
C SER A 93 6.60 1.26 5.03
N PHE A 94 6.33 0.24 4.24
CA PHE A 94 7.34 -0.33 3.33
C PHE A 94 7.87 0.67 2.29
N SER A 95 7.08 1.66 1.91
CA SER A 95 7.54 2.71 0.99
C SER A 95 8.71 3.50 1.54
N MET A 96 8.83 3.61 2.87
CA MET A 96 9.94 4.28 3.54
C MET A 96 11.28 3.52 3.47
N ASN A 97 11.30 2.32 2.86
CA ASN A 97 12.55 1.65 2.48
C ASN A 97 13.19 2.25 1.22
N ALA A 98 12.46 3.10 0.47
CA ALA A 98 13.00 3.80 -0.70
C ALA A 98 14.28 4.58 -0.35
N LEU A 99 15.18 4.68 -1.33
CA LEU A 99 16.46 5.36 -1.17
C LEU A 99 16.35 6.85 -1.54
N SER A 100 16.93 7.68 -0.69
CA SER A 100 17.24 9.08 -0.97
C SER A 100 18.76 9.28 -1.04
N SER A 101 19.20 10.49 -1.38
CA SER A 101 20.62 10.88 -1.33
C SER A 101 21.26 10.73 0.06
N GLN A 102 20.46 10.62 1.12
CA GLN A 102 20.90 10.50 2.51
C GLN A 102 20.72 9.09 3.09
N GLY A 103 20.35 8.12 2.27
CA GLY A 103 20.06 6.75 2.67
C GLY A 103 18.57 6.41 2.61
N GLN A 104 18.14 5.34 3.27
CA GLN A 104 16.73 4.95 3.33
C GLN A 104 15.88 6.02 3.99
N LEU A 105 14.68 6.28 3.45
CA LEU A 105 13.78 7.31 3.98
C LEU A 105 13.44 7.09 5.45
N LEU A 106 13.31 5.84 5.89
CA LEU A 106 13.06 5.52 7.31
C LEU A 106 14.21 5.98 8.20
N GLU A 107 15.46 5.80 7.78
CA GLU A 107 16.62 6.28 8.53
C GLU A 107 16.68 7.82 8.54
N VAL A 108 16.36 8.43 7.40
CA VAL A 108 16.25 9.90 7.32
C VAL A 108 15.16 10.41 8.26
N ALA A 109 14.00 9.73 8.32
CA ALA A 109 12.91 10.07 9.23
C ALA A 109 13.35 9.98 10.70
N ARG A 110 14.06 8.90 11.08
CA ARG A 110 14.60 8.75 12.44
C ARG A 110 15.58 9.88 12.79
N ASN A 111 16.52 10.18 11.91
CA ASN A 111 17.49 11.25 12.12
C ASN A 111 16.79 12.60 12.26
N LYS A 112 15.80 12.89 11.42
CA LYS A 112 14.97 14.09 11.52
C LYS A 112 14.18 14.17 12.82
N ALA A 113 13.64 13.07 13.31
CA ALA A 113 12.94 13.03 14.60
C ALA A 113 13.90 13.33 15.76
N VAL A 114 15.14 12.84 15.70
CA VAL A 114 16.19 13.16 16.68
C VAL A 114 16.60 14.64 16.59
N GLU A 115 16.77 15.19 15.39
CA GLU A 115 17.04 16.62 15.18
C GLU A 115 15.93 17.50 15.78
N ILE A 116 14.66 17.14 15.52
CA ILE A 116 13.49 17.83 16.10
C ILE A 116 13.59 17.82 17.63
N ALA A 117 13.82 16.64 18.24
CA ALA A 117 13.98 16.56 19.68
C ALA A 117 15.15 17.41 20.19
N GLY A 118 16.22 17.56 19.38
CA GLY A 118 17.39 18.37 19.67
C GLY A 118 17.06 19.83 19.93
N VAL A 119 16.13 20.39 19.15
CA VAL A 119 15.75 21.84 19.19
C VAL A 119 14.97 22.20 20.46
N TYR A 120 14.25 21.25 21.05
CA TYR A 120 13.39 21.49 22.20
C TYR A 120 14.15 21.40 23.54
N PRO A 121 13.72 22.17 24.56
CA PRO A 121 14.27 22.08 25.92
C PRO A 121 14.12 20.69 26.53
N SER A 122 14.93 20.36 27.52
CA SER A 122 14.87 19.08 28.27
C SER A 122 13.57 18.87 29.04
N THR A 123 12.83 19.95 29.30
CA THR A 123 11.51 19.91 29.99
C THR A 123 10.39 19.47 29.05
N THR A 124 10.60 19.48 27.74
CA THR A 124 9.59 19.07 26.73
C THR A 124 9.31 17.58 26.83
N ARG A 125 8.02 17.23 26.72
CA ARG A 125 7.57 15.85 26.63
C ARG A 125 7.30 15.49 25.17
N PHE A 126 7.67 14.26 24.81
CA PHE A 126 7.55 13.78 23.43
C PHE A 126 6.62 12.58 23.35
N GLN A 127 5.84 12.52 22.29
CA GLN A 127 5.06 11.34 21.91
C GLN A 127 5.57 10.81 20.57
N LEU A 128 5.86 9.52 20.48
CA LEU A 128 6.16 8.84 19.24
C LEU A 128 4.88 8.19 18.68
N ILE A 129 4.65 8.30 17.38
CA ILE A 129 3.57 7.60 16.69
C ILE A 129 4.16 6.94 15.44
N THR A 130 3.74 5.72 15.17
CA THR A 130 4.12 4.96 13.97
C THR A 130 2.87 4.30 13.37
N ASN A 131 2.98 3.73 12.17
CA ASN A 131 1.88 2.98 11.55
C ASN A 131 1.36 1.81 12.39
N ASP A 132 2.21 1.23 13.24
CA ASP A 132 1.82 0.11 14.11
C ASP A 132 0.84 0.54 15.20
N LEU A 133 0.76 1.84 15.49
CA LEU A 133 -0.06 2.43 16.56
C LEU A 133 0.17 1.72 17.91
N ASP A 134 1.43 1.38 18.21
CA ASP A 134 1.82 0.64 19.40
C ASP A 134 1.27 1.29 20.68
N PRO A 135 0.62 0.54 21.58
CA PRO A 135 0.13 1.06 22.86
C PRO A 135 1.22 1.70 23.72
N ARG A 136 2.46 1.26 23.62
CA ARG A 136 3.61 1.85 24.34
C ARG A 136 3.83 3.32 23.95
N HIS A 137 3.49 3.71 22.75
CA HIS A 137 3.62 5.06 22.24
C HIS A 137 2.49 6.02 22.66
N ARG A 138 1.55 5.56 23.51
CA ARG A 138 0.55 6.44 24.12
C ARG A 138 1.14 7.32 25.23
N HIS A 139 2.23 6.86 25.85
CA HIS A 139 2.88 7.59 26.93
C HIS A 139 3.76 8.71 26.40
N LEU A 140 3.88 9.75 27.21
CA LEU A 140 4.81 10.84 26.96
C LEU A 140 6.20 10.46 27.49
N PHE A 141 7.18 10.59 26.62
CA PHE A 141 8.58 10.31 26.90
C PHE A 141 9.33 11.60 27.28
N ASN A 142 10.37 11.48 28.07
CA ASN A 142 11.39 12.53 28.11
C ASN A 142 12.28 12.43 26.85
N LYS A 143 13.13 13.43 26.62
CA LYS A 143 13.97 13.53 25.43
C LYS A 143 14.82 12.27 25.17
N ASP A 144 15.48 11.76 26.20
CA ASP A 144 16.38 10.60 26.07
C ASP A 144 15.62 9.29 25.79
N GLN A 145 14.46 9.14 26.44
CA GLN A 145 13.56 8.00 26.17
C GLN A 145 13.02 8.05 24.76
N PHE A 146 12.60 9.23 24.30
CA PHE A 146 12.10 9.41 22.94
C PHE A 146 13.15 9.04 21.90
N ILE A 147 14.39 9.52 22.04
CA ILE A 147 15.48 9.19 21.11
C ILE A 147 15.72 7.67 21.05
N ARG A 148 15.69 6.98 22.21
CA ARG A 148 15.80 5.52 22.23
C ARG A 148 14.64 4.85 21.49
N GLN A 149 13.40 5.29 21.73
CA GLN A 149 12.22 4.73 21.03
C GLN A 149 12.28 4.98 19.52
N VAL A 150 12.75 6.14 19.07
CA VAL A 150 12.95 6.44 17.66
C VAL A 150 13.96 5.47 17.03
N SER A 151 15.05 5.13 17.73
CA SER A 151 16.06 4.21 17.22
C SER A 151 15.56 2.76 17.07
N GLU A 152 14.51 2.38 17.82
CA GLU A 152 13.89 1.05 17.80
C GLU A 152 12.81 0.91 16.72
N VAL A 153 12.38 1.99 16.06
CA VAL A 153 11.36 1.96 15.00
C VAL A 153 11.84 1.10 13.84
N LYS A 154 11.08 0.09 13.47
CA LYS A 154 11.35 -0.81 12.34
C LYS A 154 10.28 -0.62 11.27
N GLY A 155 10.59 -1.04 10.04
CA GLY A 155 9.60 -1.09 8.97
C GLY A 155 8.39 -1.95 9.34
N SER A 156 7.20 -1.53 8.92
CA SER A 156 5.92 -2.20 9.20
C SER A 156 5.17 -2.48 7.90
N ALA A 157 4.46 -3.61 7.86
CA ALA A 157 3.54 -3.92 6.79
C ALA A 157 2.23 -3.11 6.87
N ARG A 158 2.03 -2.36 7.96
CA ARG A 158 0.85 -1.52 8.14
C ARG A 158 1.04 -0.17 7.46
N SER A 159 -0.03 0.28 6.83
CA SER A 159 -0.18 1.64 6.32
C SER A 159 -1.43 2.24 6.97
N THR A 160 -1.26 3.33 7.68
CA THR A 160 -2.35 3.98 8.45
C THR A 160 -2.71 5.31 7.77
N PRO A 161 -4.01 5.58 7.51
CA PRO A 161 -4.46 6.86 6.98
C PRO A 161 -4.03 8.03 7.88
N LEU A 162 -3.60 9.13 7.28
CA LEU A 162 -3.13 10.29 8.03
C LEU A 162 -4.20 10.91 8.93
N SER A 163 -5.47 10.87 8.53
CA SER A 163 -6.59 11.30 9.37
C SER A 163 -6.66 10.52 10.67
N GLN A 164 -6.44 9.20 10.61
CA GLN A 164 -6.44 8.35 11.81
C GLN A 164 -5.25 8.66 12.73
N VAL A 165 -4.05 8.85 12.15
CA VAL A 165 -2.86 9.28 12.90
C VAL A 165 -3.11 10.60 13.61
N TYR A 166 -3.63 11.58 12.87
CA TYR A 166 -3.93 12.91 13.39
C TYR A 166 -4.98 12.87 14.51
N ASN A 167 -6.13 12.25 14.26
CA ASN A 167 -7.23 12.18 15.23
C ASN A 167 -6.81 11.47 16.52
N ARG A 168 -6.02 10.41 16.40
CA ARG A 168 -5.47 9.69 17.56
C ARG A 168 -4.49 10.56 18.34
N THR A 169 -3.62 11.30 17.66
CA THR A 169 -2.68 12.22 18.28
C THR A 169 -3.40 13.35 18.97
N ALA A 170 -4.34 14.00 18.29
CA ALA A 170 -5.16 15.09 18.84
C ALA A 170 -5.91 14.61 20.09
N GLY A 171 -6.52 13.40 20.05
CA GLY A 171 -7.19 12.80 21.18
C GLY A 171 -6.25 12.58 22.38
N ASN A 172 -5.07 11.99 22.16
CA ASN A 172 -4.09 11.77 23.24
C ASN A 172 -3.56 13.09 23.85
N LEU A 173 -3.35 14.11 22.98
CA LEU A 173 -2.84 15.40 23.44
C LEU A 173 -3.94 16.28 24.06
N SER A 174 -5.21 16.05 23.78
CA SER A 174 -6.32 16.78 24.42
C SER A 174 -6.38 16.53 25.94
N GLU A 175 -5.98 15.34 26.38
CA GLU A 175 -5.93 14.96 27.79
C GLU A 175 -4.87 15.73 28.59
N GLN A 176 -3.90 16.40 27.94
CA GLN A 176 -2.78 17.09 28.57
C GLN A 176 -3.09 18.52 29.05
N GLY A 177 -4.34 19.01 28.87
CA GLY A 177 -4.78 20.33 29.30
C GLY A 177 -4.64 21.42 28.25
N GLU A 178 -5.42 22.50 28.40
CA GLU A 178 -5.56 23.57 27.37
C GLU A 178 -4.37 24.55 27.34
N ARG A 179 -3.61 24.65 28.40
CA ARG A 179 -2.51 25.64 28.54
C ARG A 179 -1.16 25.15 28.03
N ILE A 180 -1.09 23.91 27.53
CA ILE A 180 0.12 23.28 27.05
C ILE A 180 0.24 23.52 25.55
N GLY A 181 1.39 23.99 25.07
CA GLY A 181 1.70 24.09 23.65
C GLY A 181 1.80 22.70 23.02
N LYS A 182 0.98 22.42 22.00
CA LYS A 182 0.89 21.11 21.33
C LYS A 182 1.39 21.24 19.89
N THR A 183 2.37 20.42 19.53
CA THR A 183 2.95 20.39 18.19
C THR A 183 3.00 18.96 17.67
N LEU A 184 2.62 18.77 16.42
CA LEU A 184 2.70 17.49 15.71
C LEU A 184 3.60 17.64 14.50
N TYR A 185 4.59 16.76 14.36
CA TYR A 185 5.41 16.61 13.16
C TYR A 185 5.02 15.31 12.46
N LEU A 186 4.72 15.38 11.17
CA LEU A 186 4.41 14.23 10.33
C LEU A 186 5.56 14.02 9.34
N LEU A 187 6.34 12.96 9.54
CA LEU A 187 7.46 12.57 8.67
C LEU A 187 7.00 11.37 7.83
N SER A 188 6.76 11.60 6.54
CA SER A 188 6.26 10.59 5.60
C SER A 188 6.65 10.95 4.16
N ASP A 189 6.58 10.00 3.25
CA ASP A 189 6.61 10.20 1.81
C ASP A 189 5.26 10.68 1.24
N PHE A 190 4.21 10.70 2.08
CA PHE A 190 2.85 11.16 1.76
C PHE A 190 2.28 10.53 0.50
N GLN A 191 2.26 9.21 0.45
CA GLN A 191 1.65 8.49 -0.67
C GLN A 191 0.14 8.76 -0.79
N GLN A 192 -0.34 8.82 -2.01
CA GLN A 192 -1.74 9.13 -2.31
C GLN A 192 -2.74 8.20 -1.60
N GLN A 193 -2.36 6.95 -1.35
CA GLN A 193 -3.21 5.97 -0.68
C GLN A 193 -3.38 6.23 0.82
N THR A 194 -2.43 6.94 1.44
CA THR A 194 -2.46 7.24 2.89
C THR A 194 -2.96 8.64 3.20
N VAL A 195 -2.97 9.53 2.20
CA VAL A 195 -3.38 10.94 2.34
C VAL A 195 -4.87 11.07 2.09
N ASP A 196 -5.65 11.02 3.14
CA ASP A 196 -7.12 11.12 3.16
C ASP A 196 -7.61 12.48 3.65
N LEU A 197 -7.21 13.55 2.95
CA LEU A 197 -7.47 14.94 3.35
C LEU A 197 -8.96 15.28 3.55
N GLY A 198 -9.86 14.56 2.88
CA GLY A 198 -11.31 14.79 3.01
C GLY A 198 -11.88 14.46 4.39
N GLU A 199 -11.19 13.66 5.18
CA GLU A 199 -11.59 13.25 6.54
C GLU A 199 -10.85 14.02 7.63
N PHE A 200 -10.02 14.97 7.25
CA PHE A 200 -9.18 15.73 8.17
C PHE A 200 -10.00 16.81 8.87
N ARG A 201 -10.13 16.72 10.19
CA ARG A 201 -10.71 17.78 11.03
C ARG A 201 -9.57 18.44 11.79
N ALA A 202 -9.14 19.60 11.30
CA ALA A 202 -8.08 20.37 11.94
C ALA A 202 -8.51 20.86 13.33
N ASP A 203 -7.73 20.56 14.35
CA ASP A 203 -7.84 21.15 15.69
C ASP A 203 -6.93 22.39 15.76
N SER A 204 -7.53 23.56 16.01
CA SER A 204 -6.81 24.83 16.09
C SER A 204 -5.80 24.90 17.26
N SER A 205 -5.89 23.99 18.21
CA SER A 205 -4.98 23.90 19.35
C SER A 205 -3.69 23.08 19.05
N LEU A 206 -3.66 22.35 17.91
CA LEU A 206 -2.55 21.46 17.51
C LEU A 206 -1.82 22.02 16.29
N PHE A 207 -0.64 22.59 16.51
CA PHE A 207 0.23 23.02 15.40
C PHE A 207 0.83 21.81 14.68
N THR A 208 0.53 21.67 13.40
CA THR A 208 0.95 20.50 12.62
C THR A 208 1.93 20.90 11.51
N TYR A 209 3.07 20.23 11.49
CA TYR A 209 4.11 20.38 10.47
C TYR A 209 4.20 19.12 9.62
N LEU A 210 4.13 19.28 8.30
CA LEU A 210 4.33 18.22 7.33
C LEU A 210 5.79 18.26 6.86
N LEU A 211 6.52 17.17 7.04
CA LEU A 211 7.89 17.02 6.57
C LEU A 211 7.93 15.93 5.49
N PRO A 212 7.78 16.32 4.22
CA PRO A 212 7.81 15.36 3.13
C PRO A 212 9.23 14.83 2.91
N LEU A 213 9.35 13.50 2.92
CA LEU A 213 10.56 12.77 2.60
C LEU A 213 10.41 12.19 1.20
N ARG A 214 11.31 12.56 0.31
CA ARG A 214 11.22 12.17 -1.10
C ARG A 214 12.33 11.21 -1.47
N PRO A 215 12.02 10.08 -2.13
CA PRO A 215 13.03 9.23 -2.70
C PRO A 215 13.71 9.94 -3.87
N GLU A 216 14.98 9.65 -4.09
CA GLU A 216 15.72 10.16 -5.26
C GLU A 216 15.33 9.38 -6.51
N LYS A 217 15.19 8.07 -6.38
CA LYS A 217 14.78 7.17 -7.45
C LYS A 217 13.89 6.08 -6.88
N VAL A 218 12.78 5.82 -7.54
CA VAL A 218 11.93 4.68 -7.18
C VAL A 218 12.25 3.57 -8.17
N SER A 219 12.87 2.49 -7.69
CA SER A 219 13.04 1.27 -8.45
C SER A 219 12.46 0.12 -7.65
N ASN A 220 11.61 -0.68 -8.27
CA ASN A 220 11.02 -1.86 -7.66
C ASN A 220 10.84 -2.95 -8.72
N LEU A 221 11.32 -4.13 -8.40
CA LEU A 221 11.10 -5.35 -9.14
C LEU A 221 10.39 -6.34 -8.20
N TYR A 222 9.20 -6.78 -8.56
CA TYR A 222 8.38 -7.59 -7.65
C TYR A 222 7.64 -8.72 -8.37
N ILE A 223 7.23 -9.72 -7.60
CA ILE A 223 6.34 -10.77 -8.07
C ILE A 223 4.90 -10.29 -7.91
N ASP A 224 4.21 -10.10 -9.05
CA ASP A 224 2.82 -9.63 -9.09
C ASP A 224 1.83 -10.77 -8.81
N SER A 225 2.05 -11.92 -9.44
CA SER A 225 1.16 -13.06 -9.33
C SER A 225 1.85 -14.37 -9.68
N CYS A 226 1.31 -15.47 -9.11
CA CYS A 226 1.70 -16.84 -9.46
C CYS A 226 0.45 -17.68 -9.69
N TRP A 227 0.47 -18.54 -10.72
CA TRP A 227 -0.62 -19.48 -10.99
C TRP A 227 -0.12 -20.77 -11.62
N MET A 228 -0.83 -21.84 -11.36
CA MET A 228 -0.61 -23.13 -11.99
C MET A 228 -1.41 -23.23 -13.30
N GLU A 229 -0.92 -24.00 -14.28
CA GLU A 229 -1.65 -24.24 -15.51
C GLU A 229 -2.84 -25.17 -15.28
N THR A 230 -2.69 -26.14 -14.42
CA THR A 230 -3.73 -27.13 -14.11
C THR A 230 -4.29 -26.95 -12.71
N PRO A 231 -5.61 -27.08 -12.50
CA PRO A 231 -6.21 -27.01 -11.18
C PRO A 231 -6.06 -28.32 -10.38
N ALA A 232 -5.71 -29.44 -11.05
CA ALA A 232 -5.53 -30.74 -10.44
C ALA A 232 -4.05 -31.13 -10.43
N HIS A 233 -3.51 -31.41 -9.25
CA HIS A 233 -2.12 -31.73 -9.04
C HIS A 233 -1.91 -33.21 -8.77
N LYS A 234 -1.20 -33.87 -9.68
CA LYS A 234 -0.93 -35.31 -9.63
C LYS A 234 0.44 -35.61 -9.02
N LEU A 235 0.51 -36.70 -8.27
CA LEU A 235 1.80 -37.20 -7.79
C LEU A 235 2.64 -37.71 -8.95
N GLY A 236 3.93 -37.31 -9.01
CA GLY A 236 4.87 -37.75 -10.03
C GLY A 236 4.70 -37.07 -11.40
N GLN A 237 3.78 -36.12 -11.55
CA GLN A 237 3.62 -35.35 -12.79
C GLN A 237 4.41 -34.03 -12.75
N GLU A 238 4.89 -33.60 -13.93
CA GLU A 238 5.47 -32.27 -14.08
C GLU A 238 4.41 -31.18 -13.93
N GLU A 239 4.67 -30.24 -13.03
CA GLU A 239 3.87 -29.04 -12.81
C GLU A 239 4.56 -27.83 -13.41
N VAL A 240 3.75 -26.91 -13.92
CA VAL A 240 4.21 -25.63 -14.45
C VAL A 240 3.65 -24.49 -13.59
N LEU A 241 4.53 -23.85 -12.85
CA LEU A 241 4.22 -22.61 -12.11
C LEU A 241 4.58 -21.42 -12.97
N ASN A 242 3.57 -20.63 -13.33
CA ASN A 242 3.75 -19.36 -14.01
C ASN A 242 3.92 -18.26 -12.96
N VAL A 243 4.97 -17.45 -13.10
CA VAL A 243 5.30 -16.35 -12.20
C VAL A 243 5.37 -15.06 -13.02
N ARG A 244 4.46 -14.11 -12.74
CA ARG A 244 4.51 -12.79 -13.34
C ARG A 244 5.38 -11.89 -12.50
N ILE A 245 6.41 -11.31 -13.13
CA ILE A 245 7.35 -10.38 -12.54
C ILE A 245 7.16 -9.02 -13.19
N VAL A 246 7.07 -7.97 -12.39
CA VAL A 246 6.85 -6.60 -12.86
C VAL A 246 8.02 -5.73 -12.46
N ASN A 247 8.60 -5.04 -13.44
CA ASN A 247 9.66 -4.07 -13.26
C ASN A 247 9.09 -2.64 -13.34
N ARG A 248 9.12 -1.90 -12.22
CA ARG A 248 8.73 -0.47 -12.14
C ARG A 248 9.93 0.46 -12.10
N SER A 249 11.12 -0.02 -12.44
CA SER A 249 12.32 0.81 -12.55
C SER A 249 12.54 1.29 -14.00
N ASP A 250 13.36 2.32 -14.13
CA ASP A 250 13.82 2.83 -15.44
C ASP A 250 14.99 2.02 -16.01
N GLU A 251 15.44 1.00 -15.28
CA GLU A 251 16.53 0.11 -15.68
C GLU A 251 15.99 -1.28 -16.02
N GLY A 252 16.60 -1.92 -17.01
CA GLY A 252 16.34 -3.32 -17.34
C GLY A 252 17.24 -4.24 -16.53
N TYR A 253 16.71 -5.41 -16.19
CA TYR A 253 17.45 -6.46 -15.49
C TYR A 253 17.69 -7.63 -16.43
N GLN A 254 18.86 -8.25 -16.31
CA GLN A 254 19.25 -9.40 -17.13
C GLN A 254 19.76 -10.54 -16.25
N LYS A 255 19.37 -11.76 -16.61
CA LYS A 255 19.80 -13.01 -15.97
C LYS A 255 19.59 -13.03 -14.45
N LEU A 256 18.49 -12.40 -13.99
CA LEU A 256 18.13 -12.48 -12.57
C LEU A 256 17.57 -13.87 -12.24
N PRO A 257 17.95 -14.47 -11.09
CA PRO A 257 17.45 -15.76 -10.69
C PRO A 257 16.04 -15.63 -10.09
N LEU A 258 15.12 -16.47 -10.58
CA LEU A 258 13.84 -16.78 -9.95
C LEU A 258 13.94 -18.18 -9.36
N LYS A 259 13.75 -18.32 -8.06
CA LYS A 259 13.82 -19.57 -7.31
C LYS A 259 12.43 -19.99 -6.85
N PHE A 260 12.17 -21.29 -6.88
CA PHE A 260 10.95 -21.85 -6.31
C PHE A 260 11.30 -22.91 -5.25
N PHE A 261 10.79 -22.69 -4.06
CA PHE A 261 10.92 -23.60 -2.94
C PHE A 261 9.57 -24.26 -2.64
N LEU A 262 9.58 -25.53 -2.39
CA LEU A 262 8.41 -26.31 -1.98
C LEU A 262 8.81 -27.18 -0.78
N ASN A 263 8.07 -27.03 0.34
CA ASN A 263 8.38 -27.70 1.61
C ASN A 263 9.85 -27.50 2.01
N ASP A 264 10.31 -26.24 2.01
CA ASP A 264 11.67 -25.80 2.34
C ASP A 264 12.79 -26.34 1.43
N SER A 265 12.44 -26.98 0.31
CA SER A 265 13.41 -27.51 -0.66
C SER A 265 13.35 -26.75 -1.97
N LEU A 266 14.49 -26.34 -2.52
CA LEU A 266 14.58 -25.75 -3.86
C LEU A 266 14.12 -26.79 -4.91
N LYS A 267 13.08 -26.49 -5.66
CA LYS A 267 12.52 -27.38 -6.69
C LYS A 267 12.78 -26.91 -8.10
N ALA A 268 12.79 -25.59 -8.33
CA ALA A 268 13.05 -25.05 -9.63
C ALA A 268 13.86 -23.76 -9.54
N LEU A 269 14.66 -23.51 -10.57
CA LEU A 269 15.45 -22.30 -10.76
C LEU A 269 15.38 -21.90 -12.23
N ALA A 270 15.00 -20.66 -12.51
CA ALA A 270 15.08 -20.08 -13.84
C ALA A 270 15.77 -18.72 -13.79
N ASN A 271 16.37 -18.30 -14.90
CA ASN A 271 16.82 -16.94 -15.06
C ASN A 271 15.86 -16.19 -15.99
N PHE A 272 15.65 -14.92 -15.72
CA PHE A 272 14.77 -14.08 -16.54
C PHE A 272 15.43 -12.73 -16.85
N ASP A 273 14.95 -12.13 -17.93
CA ASP A 273 15.28 -10.77 -18.35
C ASP A 273 13.99 -9.96 -18.37
N VAL A 274 14.02 -8.75 -17.81
CA VAL A 274 12.87 -7.85 -17.84
C VAL A 274 13.31 -6.43 -18.14
N GLY A 275 12.70 -5.83 -19.16
CA GLY A 275 13.00 -4.45 -19.57
C GLY A 275 12.48 -3.40 -18.58
N PRO A 276 12.90 -2.12 -18.76
CA PRO A 276 12.38 -1.01 -17.97
C PRO A 276 10.86 -0.88 -18.12
N GLN A 277 10.14 -0.67 -17.04
CA GLN A 277 8.68 -0.46 -17.02
C GLN A 277 7.88 -1.57 -17.73
N LYS A 278 8.41 -2.82 -17.71
CA LYS A 278 7.79 -3.99 -18.36
C LYS A 278 7.48 -5.08 -17.35
N GLU A 279 6.69 -6.04 -17.82
CA GLU A 279 6.40 -7.29 -17.12
C GLU A 279 6.89 -8.48 -17.94
N GLU A 280 7.19 -9.58 -17.25
CA GLU A 280 7.60 -10.85 -17.83
C GLU A 280 6.92 -12.01 -17.08
N VAL A 281 6.54 -13.05 -17.81
CA VAL A 281 6.00 -14.29 -17.23
C VAL A 281 7.02 -15.40 -17.39
N VAL A 282 7.51 -15.90 -16.26
CA VAL A 282 8.52 -16.94 -16.22
C VAL A 282 7.89 -18.25 -15.79
N GLN A 283 8.17 -19.32 -16.52
CA GLN A 283 7.69 -20.67 -16.23
C GLN A 283 8.71 -21.45 -15.43
N LEU A 284 8.28 -22.03 -14.32
CA LEU A 284 9.07 -22.92 -13.49
C LEU A 284 8.48 -24.32 -13.53
N LYS A 285 9.26 -25.30 -13.98
CA LYS A 285 8.86 -26.70 -14.08
C LYS A 285 9.45 -27.50 -12.95
N TYR A 286 8.62 -28.32 -12.30
CA TYR A 286 9.04 -29.17 -11.20
C TYR A 286 8.12 -30.38 -11.06
N LEU A 287 8.50 -31.36 -10.21
CA LEU A 287 7.74 -32.58 -9.95
C LEU A 287 7.20 -32.60 -8.53
N ASN A 288 5.96 -33.05 -8.36
CA ASN A 288 5.39 -33.34 -7.06
C ASN A 288 5.80 -34.75 -6.60
N PHE A 289 6.60 -34.85 -5.55
CA PHE A 289 7.05 -36.13 -4.99
C PHE A 289 6.27 -36.61 -3.77
N SER A 290 5.36 -35.80 -3.23
CA SER A 290 4.58 -36.13 -2.05
C SER A 290 3.13 -35.73 -2.22
N ALA A 291 2.22 -36.57 -1.76
CA ALA A 291 0.79 -36.28 -1.69
C ALA A 291 0.47 -35.41 -0.46
N GLY A 292 -0.71 -34.81 -0.47
CA GLY A 292 -1.21 -33.96 0.61
C GLY A 292 -0.89 -32.47 0.38
N ASN A 293 -1.02 -31.67 1.43
CA ASN A 293 -0.82 -30.24 1.35
C ASN A 293 0.66 -29.90 1.12
N GLN A 294 0.88 -29.14 0.09
CA GLN A 294 2.18 -28.58 -0.26
C GLN A 294 2.15 -27.08 0.05
N SER A 295 3.22 -26.54 0.62
CA SER A 295 3.41 -25.12 0.81
C SER A 295 4.76 -24.70 0.25
N GLY A 296 4.78 -23.58 -0.46
CA GLY A 296 5.99 -23.12 -1.12
C GLY A 296 5.99 -21.62 -1.34
N TYR A 297 7.08 -21.16 -1.89
CA TYR A 297 7.23 -19.76 -2.27
C TYR A 297 8.15 -19.60 -3.48
N ALA A 298 7.81 -18.63 -4.31
CA ALA A 298 8.69 -18.13 -5.36
C ALA A 298 9.43 -16.91 -4.84
N GLU A 299 10.74 -16.80 -5.16
CA GLU A 299 11.61 -15.74 -4.66
C GLU A 299 12.45 -15.15 -5.77
N ILE A 300 12.51 -13.82 -5.82
CA ILE A 300 13.49 -13.02 -6.56
C ILE A 300 14.34 -12.22 -5.59
N SER A 301 15.39 -11.56 -6.07
CA SER A 301 16.20 -10.67 -5.25
C SER A 301 16.13 -9.26 -5.83
N ASP A 302 15.52 -8.34 -5.09
CA ASP A 302 15.50 -6.91 -5.37
C ASP A 302 15.82 -6.10 -4.12
N TYR A 303 16.31 -4.88 -4.32
CA TYR A 303 16.62 -3.91 -3.28
C TYR A 303 16.29 -2.50 -3.82
N PRO A 304 15.71 -1.59 -3.02
CA PRO A 304 15.55 -1.63 -1.56
C PRO A 304 14.26 -2.28 -1.05
N PHE A 305 13.32 -2.61 -1.92
CA PHE A 305 12.06 -3.21 -1.53
C PHE A 305 12.18 -4.73 -1.52
N THR A 306 12.15 -5.34 -0.35
CA THR A 306 12.33 -6.79 -0.21
C THR A 306 11.05 -7.53 0.18
N HIS A 307 9.99 -6.82 0.54
CA HIS A 307 8.76 -7.39 1.06
C HIS A 307 7.88 -8.06 -0.02
N ASP A 308 8.04 -7.65 -1.27
CA ASP A 308 7.33 -8.13 -2.45
C ASP A 308 8.22 -9.02 -3.37
N ASN A 309 9.42 -9.37 -2.90
CA ASN A 309 10.33 -10.30 -3.55
C ASN A 309 9.89 -11.76 -3.42
N THR A 310 8.95 -12.07 -2.54
CA THR A 310 8.53 -13.43 -2.23
C THR A 310 7.02 -13.57 -2.37
N TRP A 311 6.59 -14.58 -3.13
CA TRP A 311 5.20 -14.96 -3.27
C TRP A 311 4.94 -16.32 -2.67
N PHE A 312 4.06 -16.40 -1.68
CA PHE A 312 3.69 -17.65 -1.02
C PHE A 312 2.48 -18.29 -1.69
N LEU A 313 2.53 -19.61 -1.81
CA LEU A 313 1.43 -20.39 -2.37
C LEU A 313 1.27 -21.73 -1.63
N SER A 314 0.07 -22.28 -1.65
CA SER A 314 -0.18 -23.62 -1.16
C SER A 314 -1.25 -24.31 -2.02
N TYR A 315 -1.10 -25.60 -2.20
CA TYR A 315 -2.02 -26.45 -2.96
C TYR A 315 -1.99 -27.88 -2.42
N THR A 316 -2.94 -28.68 -2.86
CA THR A 316 -3.05 -30.07 -2.40
C THR A 316 -2.77 -31.02 -3.56
N VAL A 317 -1.81 -31.92 -3.40
CA VAL A 317 -1.53 -32.99 -4.32
C VAL A 317 -2.38 -34.21 -3.93
N GLN A 318 -3.28 -34.61 -4.81
CA GLN A 318 -4.10 -35.78 -4.60
C GLN A 318 -3.32 -37.05 -5.03
N PRO A 319 -3.26 -38.10 -4.19
CA PRO A 319 -2.60 -39.34 -4.59
C PRO A 319 -3.37 -40.06 -5.68
N PHE A 320 -4.67 -39.89 -5.72
CA PHE A 320 -5.60 -40.41 -6.73
C PHE A 320 -6.90 -39.62 -6.72
N LEU A 321 -7.60 -39.61 -7.82
CA LEU A 321 -8.97 -39.09 -7.92
C LEU A 321 -9.98 -40.24 -7.78
N LYS A 322 -11.10 -40.00 -7.10
CA LYS A 322 -12.22 -40.94 -7.04
C LYS A 322 -13.31 -40.49 -7.98
N ALA A 323 -13.68 -41.34 -8.90
CA ALA A 323 -14.79 -41.15 -9.80
C ALA A 323 -15.88 -42.19 -9.51
N LEU A 324 -17.15 -41.78 -9.49
CA LEU A 324 -18.28 -42.65 -9.22
C LEU A 324 -19.27 -42.61 -10.39
N ALA A 325 -19.61 -43.72 -10.95
CA ALA A 325 -20.76 -43.87 -11.85
C ALA A 325 -21.99 -44.36 -11.07
N LEU A 326 -23.04 -43.53 -11.08
CA LEU A 326 -24.34 -43.87 -10.52
C LEU A 326 -25.28 -44.17 -11.67
N TYR A 327 -25.93 -45.32 -11.59
CA TYR A 327 -26.88 -45.78 -12.62
C TYR A 327 -28.14 -46.38 -11.99
N SER A 328 -29.26 -46.34 -12.73
CA SER A 328 -30.50 -47.02 -12.35
C SER A 328 -30.66 -48.29 -13.18
N GLY A 329 -31.24 -49.36 -12.57
CA GLY A 329 -31.56 -50.61 -13.26
C GLY A 329 -30.66 -51.79 -12.93
N THR A 330 -31.22 -52.98 -12.93
CA THR A 330 -30.61 -54.25 -12.44
C THR A 330 -29.66 -54.93 -13.42
N ALA A 331 -29.51 -54.40 -14.64
CA ALA A 331 -28.67 -55.06 -15.63
C ALA A 331 -27.61 -54.11 -16.25
N PRO A 332 -26.31 -54.45 -16.12
CA PRO A 332 -25.22 -53.68 -16.75
C PRO A 332 -25.33 -53.58 -18.28
N ARG A 333 -26.16 -54.39 -18.92
CA ARG A 333 -26.36 -54.39 -20.39
C ARG A 333 -27.31 -53.29 -20.89
N GLU A 334 -28.15 -52.76 -20.00
CA GLU A 334 -29.12 -51.70 -20.36
C GLU A 334 -28.51 -50.30 -20.26
N ASN A 335 -27.43 -50.16 -19.51
CA ASN A 335 -26.78 -48.87 -19.30
C ASN A 335 -25.67 -48.64 -20.35
N GLN A 336 -26.01 -48.01 -21.47
CA GLN A 336 -25.11 -47.82 -22.59
C GLN A 336 -23.89 -46.92 -22.28
N GLY A 337 -23.97 -46.08 -21.26
CA GLY A 337 -22.89 -45.17 -20.87
C GLY A 337 -21.77 -45.80 -20.02
N LEU A 338 -22.10 -46.80 -19.21
CA LEU A 338 -21.18 -47.42 -18.26
C LEU A 338 -19.96 -48.11 -18.91
N PRO A 339 -20.09 -48.88 -20.02
CA PRO A 339 -18.95 -49.46 -20.71
C PRO A 339 -17.94 -48.44 -21.22
N TYR A 340 -18.40 -47.25 -21.65
CA TYR A 340 -17.53 -46.18 -22.11
C TYR A 340 -16.73 -45.58 -20.95
N LEU A 341 -17.36 -45.38 -19.78
CA LEU A 341 -16.64 -44.90 -18.60
C LEU A 341 -15.63 -45.92 -18.10
N ARG A 342 -15.97 -47.21 -18.11
CA ARG A 342 -15.01 -48.28 -17.81
C ARG A 342 -13.80 -48.24 -18.75
N ALA A 343 -14.03 -48.06 -20.04
CA ALA A 343 -12.97 -47.98 -21.03
C ALA A 343 -12.13 -46.70 -20.85
N LEU A 344 -12.77 -45.59 -20.51
CA LEU A 344 -12.11 -44.30 -20.27
C LEU A 344 -11.12 -44.38 -19.11
N PHE A 345 -11.52 -45.02 -18.00
CA PHE A 345 -10.71 -45.10 -16.80
C PHE A 345 -9.90 -46.39 -16.70
N ALA A 346 -10.04 -47.32 -17.66
CA ALA A 346 -9.29 -48.56 -17.70
C ALA A 346 -7.80 -48.27 -17.98
N GLY A 347 -6.95 -48.54 -16.99
CA GLY A 347 -5.52 -48.34 -17.12
C GLY A 347 -5.01 -46.96 -16.65
N ASP A 348 -5.84 -46.11 -16.09
CA ASP A 348 -5.42 -44.87 -15.40
C ASP A 348 -5.27 -45.16 -13.90
N ASP A 349 -4.07 -45.39 -13.45
CA ASP A 349 -3.75 -45.67 -12.04
C ASP A 349 -4.04 -44.46 -11.12
N TYR A 350 -4.26 -43.28 -11.67
CA TYR A 350 -4.58 -42.08 -10.91
C TYR A 350 -6.09 -41.97 -10.59
N VAL A 351 -6.96 -42.63 -11.37
CA VAL A 351 -8.41 -42.55 -11.16
C VAL A 351 -8.93 -43.85 -10.58
N GLN A 352 -9.39 -43.81 -9.33
CA GLN A 352 -10.15 -44.92 -8.73
C GLN A 352 -11.61 -44.80 -9.16
N PHE A 353 -12.04 -45.69 -10.06
CA PHE A 353 -13.37 -45.68 -10.61
C PHE A 353 -14.25 -46.68 -9.91
N ASP A 354 -15.31 -46.20 -9.25
CA ASP A 354 -16.34 -47.00 -8.58
C ASP A 354 -17.65 -46.92 -9.35
N GLU A 355 -18.39 -48.01 -9.30
CA GLU A 355 -19.73 -48.16 -9.91
C GLU A 355 -20.75 -48.52 -8.84
N MET A 356 -21.90 -47.85 -8.86
CA MET A 356 -22.95 -48.12 -7.86
C MET A 356 -24.35 -47.90 -8.45
N GLU A 357 -25.24 -48.79 -8.10
CA GLU A 357 -26.68 -48.58 -8.36
C GLU A 357 -27.21 -47.45 -7.48
N LEU A 358 -28.04 -46.62 -8.06
CA LEU A 358 -28.60 -45.44 -7.38
C LEU A 358 -29.38 -45.83 -6.10
N GLU A 359 -30.09 -46.98 -6.14
CA GLU A 359 -30.87 -47.47 -5.03
C GLU A 359 -30.01 -47.96 -3.84
N ASN A 360 -28.77 -48.37 -4.11
CA ASN A 360 -27.86 -48.92 -3.12
C ASN A 360 -26.88 -47.85 -2.58
N LEU A 361 -27.04 -46.57 -2.99
CA LEU A 361 -26.13 -45.49 -2.67
C LEU A 361 -26.26 -45.02 -1.22
N PRO A 362 -25.21 -45.12 -0.38
CA PRO A 362 -25.14 -44.41 0.86
C PRO A 362 -24.84 -42.95 0.54
N VAL A 363 -25.84 -42.08 0.54
CA VAL A 363 -25.75 -40.67 0.09
C VAL A 363 -24.60 -39.89 0.79
N SER A 364 -24.30 -40.25 2.03
CA SER A 364 -23.21 -39.66 2.80
C SER A 364 -21.79 -39.90 2.22
N LYS A 365 -21.63 -40.92 1.35
CA LYS A 365 -20.34 -41.24 0.72
C LYS A 365 -20.03 -40.35 -0.49
N LEU A 366 -21.01 -39.60 -1.03
CA LEU A 366 -20.81 -38.76 -2.22
C LEU A 366 -19.71 -37.77 -2.03
N ALA A 367 -19.55 -37.19 -0.84
CA ALA A 367 -18.52 -36.25 -0.52
C ALA A 367 -17.07 -36.75 -0.67
N ALA A 368 -16.89 -38.07 -0.82
CA ALA A 368 -15.57 -38.68 -1.02
C ALA A 368 -15.14 -38.74 -2.50
N TYR A 369 -16.05 -38.44 -3.43
CA TYR A 369 -15.78 -38.51 -4.87
C TYR A 369 -15.53 -37.14 -5.47
N HIS A 370 -14.54 -37.07 -6.37
CA HIS A 370 -14.17 -35.86 -7.09
C HIS A 370 -14.97 -35.65 -8.37
N ALA A 371 -15.40 -36.76 -9.00
CA ALA A 371 -16.29 -36.77 -10.16
C ALA A 371 -17.41 -37.76 -9.97
N ILE A 372 -18.65 -37.34 -10.25
CA ILE A 372 -19.86 -38.19 -10.12
C ILE A 372 -20.58 -38.13 -11.47
N PHE A 373 -20.68 -39.29 -12.08
CA PHE A 373 -21.41 -39.52 -13.33
C PHE A 373 -22.81 -40.08 -13.03
N LEU A 374 -23.84 -39.35 -13.39
CA LEU A 374 -25.23 -39.76 -13.26
C LEU A 374 -25.67 -40.32 -14.62
N LEU A 375 -25.87 -41.63 -14.69
CA LEU A 375 -26.18 -42.32 -15.94
C LEU A 375 -27.62 -42.87 -15.90
N ASN A 376 -28.39 -42.56 -16.92
CA ASN A 376 -29.68 -43.16 -17.22
C ASN A 376 -30.59 -43.34 -16.00
N SER A 377 -30.74 -42.30 -15.21
CA SER A 377 -31.56 -42.31 -14.00
C SER A 377 -32.87 -41.59 -14.27
N ASN A 378 -34.03 -42.25 -14.12
CA ASN A 378 -35.36 -41.67 -14.40
C ASN A 378 -35.67 -40.48 -13.49
N SER A 379 -35.28 -40.57 -12.20
CA SER A 379 -35.48 -39.48 -11.23
C SER A 379 -34.55 -39.60 -10.05
N PHE A 380 -34.38 -38.51 -9.35
CA PHE A 380 -33.55 -38.39 -8.15
C PHE A 380 -34.39 -38.03 -6.94
N SER A 381 -34.13 -38.64 -5.81
CA SER A 381 -34.76 -38.24 -4.56
C SER A 381 -34.32 -36.85 -4.15
N THR A 382 -35.17 -36.10 -3.44
CA THR A 382 -34.84 -34.77 -2.95
C THR A 382 -33.60 -34.78 -2.04
N GLY A 383 -33.39 -35.85 -1.28
CA GLY A 383 -32.20 -36.02 -0.44
C GLY A 383 -30.92 -36.15 -1.26
N LEU A 384 -30.98 -36.92 -2.35
CA LEU A 384 -29.86 -37.08 -3.26
C LEU A 384 -29.53 -35.78 -3.98
N ILE A 385 -30.54 -35.04 -4.48
CA ILE A 385 -30.35 -33.71 -5.10
C ILE A 385 -29.64 -32.78 -4.15
N ASN A 386 -30.08 -32.72 -2.89
CA ASN A 386 -29.46 -31.85 -1.88
C ASN A 386 -27.96 -32.18 -1.66
N GLU A 387 -27.64 -33.48 -1.58
CA GLU A 387 -26.26 -33.88 -1.34
C GLU A 387 -25.38 -33.73 -2.57
N LEU A 388 -25.90 -33.95 -3.79
CA LEU A 388 -25.18 -33.67 -5.04
C LEU A 388 -24.84 -32.17 -5.17
N VAL A 389 -25.80 -31.29 -4.87
CA VAL A 389 -25.58 -29.86 -4.88
C VAL A 389 -24.51 -29.46 -3.87
N LYS A 390 -24.59 -29.98 -2.65
CA LYS A 390 -23.60 -29.71 -1.61
C LYS A 390 -22.20 -30.25 -2.00
N THR A 391 -22.14 -31.43 -2.58
CA THR A 391 -20.88 -32.03 -3.04
C THR A 391 -20.27 -31.23 -4.18
N ALA A 392 -21.09 -30.74 -5.13
CA ALA A 392 -20.64 -29.85 -6.18
C ALA A 392 -20.12 -28.50 -5.64
N GLN A 393 -20.80 -27.90 -4.65
CA GLN A 393 -20.36 -26.68 -3.98
C GLN A 393 -19.02 -26.84 -3.24
N ASN A 394 -18.70 -28.06 -2.82
CA ASN A 394 -17.44 -28.42 -2.20
C ASN A 394 -16.32 -28.77 -3.21
N GLY A 395 -16.56 -28.59 -4.51
CA GLY A 395 -15.55 -28.74 -5.55
C GLY A 395 -15.58 -30.03 -6.36
N SER A 396 -16.57 -30.92 -6.13
CA SER A 396 -16.73 -32.10 -6.97
C SER A 396 -17.46 -31.79 -8.27
N SER A 397 -17.10 -32.47 -9.35
CA SER A 397 -17.78 -32.37 -10.64
C SER A 397 -18.94 -33.35 -10.73
N VAL A 398 -20.11 -32.87 -11.13
CA VAL A 398 -21.26 -33.70 -11.41
C VAL A 398 -21.55 -33.67 -12.91
N ILE A 399 -21.46 -34.83 -13.55
CA ILE A 399 -21.69 -35.03 -14.99
C ILE A 399 -22.98 -35.80 -15.15
N PHE A 400 -23.97 -35.17 -15.76
CA PHE A 400 -25.30 -35.76 -15.89
C PHE A 400 -25.62 -36.18 -17.32
N PHE A 401 -25.92 -37.45 -17.51
CA PHE A 401 -26.41 -38.03 -18.76
C PHE A 401 -27.89 -38.38 -18.57
N PRO A 402 -28.81 -37.54 -19.01
CA PRO A 402 -30.24 -37.76 -18.85
C PRO A 402 -30.73 -38.96 -19.66
N GLU A 403 -31.70 -39.67 -19.11
CA GLU A 403 -32.43 -40.70 -19.86
C GLU A 403 -33.50 -40.05 -20.75
N PHE A 404 -33.73 -40.66 -21.92
CA PHE A 404 -34.67 -40.15 -22.90
C PHE A 404 -36.11 -40.04 -22.34
N ASP A 405 -36.55 -41.02 -21.59
CA ASP A 405 -37.90 -41.11 -20.98
C ASP A 405 -37.93 -40.63 -19.51
N GLY A 406 -36.91 -39.95 -19.04
CA GLY A 406 -36.77 -39.56 -17.66
C GLY A 406 -37.69 -38.42 -17.22
N ASP A 407 -37.86 -38.24 -15.92
CA ASP A 407 -38.65 -37.16 -15.32
C ASP A 407 -38.00 -35.81 -15.48
N ARG A 408 -38.42 -35.05 -16.49
CA ARG A 408 -37.89 -33.73 -16.83
C ARG A 408 -38.06 -32.72 -15.72
N GLU A 409 -39.14 -32.74 -14.94
CA GLU A 409 -39.34 -31.79 -13.86
C GLU A 409 -38.31 -32.05 -12.74
N ASN A 410 -38.09 -33.33 -12.44
CA ASN A 410 -37.09 -33.74 -11.46
C ASN A 410 -35.67 -33.36 -11.91
N TYR A 411 -35.35 -33.57 -13.20
CA TYR A 411 -34.07 -33.12 -13.77
C TYR A 411 -33.88 -31.61 -13.62
N ASN A 412 -34.92 -30.84 -13.93
CA ASN A 412 -34.85 -29.36 -13.83
C ASN A 412 -34.72 -28.87 -12.39
N GLN A 413 -35.19 -29.63 -11.41
CA GLN A 413 -34.92 -29.33 -9.99
C GLN A 413 -33.43 -29.47 -9.66
N LEU A 414 -32.77 -30.53 -10.15
CA LEU A 414 -31.33 -30.72 -9.98
C LEU A 414 -30.54 -29.60 -10.69
N LEU A 415 -30.82 -29.42 -11.99
CA LEU A 415 -30.11 -28.44 -12.83
C LEU A 415 -30.23 -26.99 -12.32
N SER A 416 -31.46 -26.60 -11.95
CA SER A 416 -31.72 -25.27 -11.39
C SER A 416 -30.94 -25.01 -10.12
N ARG A 417 -30.84 -25.99 -9.22
CA ARG A 417 -30.06 -25.87 -7.98
C ARG A 417 -28.56 -25.82 -8.19
N MET A 418 -28.10 -26.43 -9.29
CA MET A 418 -26.68 -26.36 -9.71
C MET A 418 -26.37 -25.14 -10.55
N GLY A 419 -27.36 -24.28 -10.84
CA GLY A 419 -27.18 -23.08 -11.69
C GLY A 419 -27.04 -23.40 -13.18
N ALA A 420 -27.44 -24.61 -13.60
CA ALA A 420 -27.44 -25.02 -14.99
C ALA A 420 -28.77 -24.72 -15.70
N ASN A 421 -28.73 -24.62 -17.02
CA ASN A 421 -29.91 -24.38 -17.82
C ASN A 421 -30.89 -25.59 -17.73
N PRO A 422 -32.20 -25.33 -17.67
CA PRO A 422 -33.19 -26.38 -17.65
C PRO A 422 -33.30 -27.12 -19.00
N VAL A 423 -33.67 -28.36 -18.96
CA VAL A 423 -34.06 -29.14 -20.16
C VAL A 423 -35.45 -28.65 -20.60
N SER A 424 -35.50 -28.01 -21.77
CA SER A 424 -36.74 -27.42 -22.32
C SER A 424 -37.56 -28.43 -23.14
N GLY A 425 -36.90 -29.41 -23.74
CA GLY A 425 -37.53 -30.43 -24.58
C GLY A 425 -36.58 -31.57 -24.91
N ILE A 426 -37.11 -32.62 -25.47
CA ILE A 426 -36.37 -33.78 -26.00
C ILE A 426 -36.62 -33.84 -27.50
N ASP A 427 -35.54 -33.88 -28.28
CA ASP A 427 -35.60 -34.09 -29.74
C ASP A 427 -35.15 -35.55 -29.98
N PRO A 428 -36.02 -36.39 -30.56
CA PRO A 428 -35.68 -37.76 -30.86
C PRO A 428 -34.77 -37.91 -32.08
N ALA A 429 -34.49 -36.82 -32.79
CA ALA A 429 -33.64 -36.86 -33.96
C ALA A 429 -32.19 -37.14 -33.59
N LYS A 430 -31.54 -38.05 -34.31
CA LYS A 430 -30.08 -38.23 -34.20
C LYS A 430 -29.42 -37.03 -34.90
N LEU A 431 -28.92 -36.09 -34.15
CA LEU A 431 -28.21 -34.93 -34.66
C LEU A 431 -26.71 -35.20 -34.58
N PRO A 432 -25.94 -34.94 -35.66
CA PRO A 432 -24.48 -35.01 -35.58
C PRO A 432 -23.95 -33.85 -34.76
N ILE A 433 -22.84 -34.04 -34.08
CA ILE A 433 -22.12 -32.94 -33.42
C ILE A 433 -21.55 -32.00 -34.49
N SER A 434 -22.04 -30.78 -34.55
CA SER A 434 -21.65 -29.77 -35.58
C SER A 434 -20.36 -29.05 -35.27
N GLY A 435 -19.86 -29.10 -34.04
CA GLY A 435 -18.62 -28.46 -33.63
C GLY A 435 -18.35 -28.55 -32.14
N ILE A 436 -17.09 -28.29 -31.76
CA ILE A 436 -16.63 -28.24 -30.38
C ILE A 436 -16.17 -26.81 -30.07
N GLU A 437 -16.62 -26.24 -28.96
CA GLU A 437 -16.10 -24.97 -28.46
C GLU A 437 -14.74 -25.18 -27.78
N TRP A 438 -13.69 -25.15 -28.60
CA TRP A 438 -12.31 -25.44 -28.19
C TRP A 438 -11.76 -24.51 -27.09
N LYS A 439 -12.36 -23.31 -26.95
CA LYS A 439 -11.96 -22.35 -25.91
C LYS A 439 -12.53 -22.66 -24.55
N HIS A 440 -13.47 -23.58 -24.47
CA HIS A 440 -14.07 -23.99 -23.20
C HIS A 440 -13.02 -24.71 -22.36
N PRO A 441 -12.86 -24.39 -21.06
CA PRO A 441 -11.84 -25.00 -20.19
C PRO A 441 -11.85 -26.52 -20.18
N VAL A 442 -13.01 -27.16 -20.32
CA VAL A 442 -13.17 -28.65 -20.39
C VAL A 442 -12.42 -29.25 -21.57
N PHE A 443 -12.24 -28.52 -22.68
CA PHE A 443 -11.60 -29.02 -23.87
C PHE A 443 -10.18 -28.49 -24.07
N ALA A 444 -9.75 -27.51 -23.29
CA ALA A 444 -8.46 -26.83 -23.49
C ALA A 444 -7.25 -27.78 -23.43
N GLU A 445 -7.35 -28.83 -22.61
CA GLU A 445 -6.29 -29.84 -22.41
C GLU A 445 -6.70 -31.25 -22.90
N ALA A 446 -7.94 -31.44 -23.31
CA ALA A 446 -8.44 -32.76 -23.74
C ALA A 446 -7.89 -33.21 -25.09
N PHE A 447 -7.39 -32.25 -25.91
CA PHE A 447 -6.89 -32.50 -27.26
C PHE A 447 -5.53 -31.83 -27.45
N SER A 448 -4.53 -32.61 -27.81
CA SER A 448 -3.14 -32.12 -28.01
C SER A 448 -2.96 -31.28 -29.27
N SER A 449 -3.90 -31.31 -30.21
CA SER A 449 -3.94 -30.46 -31.40
C SER A 449 -5.39 -30.25 -31.85
N ARG A 450 -5.68 -29.10 -32.47
CA ARG A 450 -6.90 -28.90 -33.24
C ARG A 450 -6.80 -29.74 -34.52
N ASP A 451 -7.11 -31.03 -34.41
CA ASP A 451 -7.23 -31.86 -35.56
C ASP A 451 -8.59 -31.59 -36.21
N ASP A 452 -8.56 -30.89 -37.35
CA ASP A 452 -9.74 -30.65 -38.18
C ASP A 452 -10.33 -31.97 -38.79
N ASP A 453 -9.63 -33.10 -38.55
CA ASP A 453 -10.00 -34.44 -39.03
C ASP A 453 -10.71 -35.31 -38.00
N ILE A 454 -11.10 -34.74 -36.81
CA ILE A 454 -11.90 -35.49 -35.88
C ILE A 454 -13.30 -35.72 -36.49
N SER A 455 -13.55 -36.94 -36.96
CA SER A 455 -14.91 -37.34 -37.36
C SER A 455 -15.77 -37.44 -36.12
N LEU A 456 -16.53 -36.37 -35.83
CA LEU A 456 -17.51 -36.37 -34.72
C LEU A 456 -18.68 -37.27 -35.09
N PRO A 457 -19.17 -38.10 -34.15
CA PRO A 457 -20.27 -39.05 -34.37
C PRO A 457 -21.60 -38.36 -34.66
#